data_4e5dfdd4ca4d958c15b58f887d111d16
#
_entry.id   4e5dfdd4ca4d958c15b58f887d111d16
#
_cell.length_a   1.000
_cell.length_b   1.000
_cell.length_c   1.000
_cell.angle_alpha   90.00
_cell.angle_beta   90.00
_cell.angle_gamma   90.00
#
_symmetry.space_group_name_H-M   'P 1'
#
loop_
_entity.id
_entity.type
_entity.pdbx_description
1 polymer ?
#
loop_
_entity_poly.entity_id
_entity_poly.type
_entity_poly.pdbx_seq_one_letter_code
_entity_poly.pdbx_strand_id
1 'polypeptide(L)'
;RSTLFPYTTLFRSLAEILLARPIVSLSNKDLGFLPGDEKQKIAPYMQPLFDNLNVIKSSLGQNSSDLRLIEEMQKTGQLQIEALAFIRGRSLTDTFCIIDEAQNLTPHEVKTIITRAGEGTKMVFTGDLQQIDSPYLDRESNGLAYMIDKMLGQDIFAHINLVKGERSQLSELASNLL
;
A
#
# COMPACT_ATOMS: atom_id res chain seq x y z
N ARG A 1 -9.40 -28.08 -13.48
CA ARG A 1 -8.39 -27.39 -14.32
C ARG A 1 -8.31 -25.97 -13.79
N SER A 2 -7.32 -25.70 -12.92
CA SER A 2 -6.98 -24.37 -12.46
C SER A 2 -6.39 -23.61 -13.65
N THR A 3 -7.12 -22.62 -14.17
CA THR A 3 -6.55 -21.62 -15.06
C THR A 3 -5.67 -20.71 -14.20
N LEU A 4 -4.41 -21.07 -14.06
CA LEU A 4 -3.35 -20.15 -13.67
C LEU A 4 -3.35 -19.02 -14.70
N PHE A 5 -3.83 -17.87 -14.33
CA PHE A 5 -3.58 -16.66 -15.09
C PHE A 5 -2.06 -16.48 -15.18
N PRO A 6 -1.48 -16.41 -16.38
CA PRO A 6 -0.05 -16.24 -16.50
C PRO A 6 0.33 -14.87 -15.93
N TYR A 7 1.00 -14.89 -14.79
CA TYR A 7 1.54 -13.69 -14.10
C TYR A 7 2.29 -12.74 -15.05
N THR A 8 2.88 -13.27 -16.10
CA THR A 8 3.64 -12.52 -17.09
C THR A 8 2.82 -11.58 -17.97
N THR A 9 1.51 -11.81 -18.14
CA THR A 9 0.68 -10.97 -19.01
C THR A 9 0.11 -9.77 -18.26
N LEU A 10 -0.15 -9.91 -16.94
CA LEU A 10 -0.69 -8.84 -16.10
C LEU A 10 0.31 -7.68 -15.88
N PHE A 11 1.62 -7.98 -15.85
CA PHE A 11 2.65 -6.98 -15.59
C PHE A 11 3.29 -6.38 -16.85
N ARG A 12 3.12 -7.00 -18.01
CA ARG A 12 3.72 -6.50 -19.26
C ARG A 12 3.04 -5.27 -19.84
N SER A 13 1.82 -4.98 -19.43
CA SER A 13 1.06 -3.80 -19.88
C SER A 13 1.07 -2.65 -18.88
N LEU A 14 1.62 -2.85 -17.67
CA LEU A 14 1.65 -1.81 -16.64
C LEU A 14 2.85 -0.89 -16.88
N ALA A 15 2.58 0.40 -16.93
CA ALA A 15 3.60 1.42 -17.10
C ALA A 15 4.31 1.77 -15.76
N GLU A 16 3.62 1.59 -14.63
CA GLU A 16 4.08 2.04 -13.31
C GLU A 16 3.61 1.08 -12.21
N ILE A 17 4.45 0.91 -11.20
CA ILE A 17 4.10 0.33 -9.89
C ILE A 17 4.22 1.46 -8.87
N LEU A 18 3.12 1.76 -8.21
CA LEU A 18 3.03 2.82 -7.21
C LEU A 18 2.70 2.21 -5.85
N LEU A 19 3.61 2.32 -4.89
CA LEU A 19 3.36 1.98 -3.48
C LEU A 19 3.08 3.25 -2.72
N ALA A 20 1.95 3.30 -2.03
CA ALA A 20 1.58 4.45 -1.23
C ALA A 20 1.02 4.04 0.12
N ARG A 21 1.18 4.93 1.11
CA ARG A 21 0.49 4.77 2.40
C ARG A 21 0.03 6.11 2.95
N PRO A 22 -1.05 6.13 3.75
CA PRO A 22 -1.47 7.32 4.47
C PRO A 22 -0.41 7.73 5.48
N ILE A 23 -0.34 9.04 5.75
CA ILE A 23 0.46 9.57 6.84
C ILE A 23 -0.45 9.67 8.05
N VAL A 24 -0.19 8.85 9.07
CA VAL A 24 -0.86 8.95 10.36
C VAL A 24 0.15 9.47 11.37
N SER A 25 -0.11 10.63 11.92
CA SER A 25 0.73 11.17 12.98
C SER A 25 0.35 10.50 14.31
N LEU A 26 1.27 9.73 14.87
CA LEU A 26 1.14 9.09 16.20
C LEU A 26 1.17 10.12 17.35
N SER A 27 1.48 11.35 17.06
CA SER A 27 1.45 12.46 18.04
C SER A 27 0.66 13.61 17.44
N ASN A 28 -0.11 14.33 18.26
CA ASN A 28 -0.82 15.57 17.88
C ASN A 28 0.11 16.72 17.43
N LYS A 29 1.38 16.41 17.10
CA LYS A 29 2.32 17.37 16.53
C LYS A 29 2.12 17.40 15.02
N ASP A 30 1.58 18.49 14.53
CA ASP A 30 1.46 18.75 13.11
C ASP A 30 2.82 18.57 12.41
N LEU A 31 2.79 17.96 11.23
CA LEU A 31 3.95 17.86 10.32
C LEU A 31 4.65 19.21 10.10
N GLY A 32 3.93 20.32 10.33
CA GLY A 32 4.46 21.68 10.26
C GLY A 32 5.61 21.99 11.20
N PHE A 33 5.70 21.32 12.35
CA PHE A 33 6.77 21.52 13.35
C PHE A 33 8.06 20.74 13.07
N LEU A 34 8.06 19.83 12.11
CA LEU A 34 9.28 19.10 11.73
C LEU A 34 10.16 20.00 10.85
N PRO A 35 11.49 20.03 11.09
CA PRO A 35 12.43 20.75 10.22
C PRO A 35 12.54 20.07 8.86
N GLY A 36 12.77 20.86 7.81
CA GLY A 36 12.97 20.36 6.43
C GLY A 36 11.82 20.67 5.49
N ASP A 37 12.00 20.30 4.23
CA ASP A 37 10.96 20.39 3.20
C ASP A 37 9.89 19.28 3.39
N GLU A 38 8.79 19.36 2.63
CA GLU A 38 7.68 18.39 2.74
C GLU A 38 8.13 16.94 2.53
N LYS A 39 9.05 16.71 1.58
CA LYS A 39 9.58 15.36 1.30
C LYS A 39 10.42 14.82 2.45
N GLN A 40 11.25 15.66 3.06
CA GLN A 40 12.06 15.29 4.22
C GLN A 40 11.20 14.98 5.45
N LYS A 41 10.11 15.70 5.65
CA LYS A 41 9.15 15.46 6.74
C LYS A 41 8.39 14.15 6.58
N ILE A 42 8.12 13.75 5.36
CA ILE A 42 7.34 12.56 5.01
C ILE A 42 8.20 11.30 4.92
N ALA A 43 9.49 11.43 4.62
CA ALA A 43 10.40 10.31 4.44
C ALA A 43 10.35 9.25 5.56
N PRO A 44 10.31 9.61 6.86
CA PRO A 44 10.22 8.63 7.93
C PRO A 44 8.96 7.73 7.88
N TYR A 45 7.84 8.27 7.40
CA TYR A 45 6.59 7.51 7.27
C TYR A 45 6.62 6.52 6.11
N MET A 46 7.47 6.75 5.12
CA MET A 46 7.68 5.86 3.98
C MET A 46 8.75 4.81 4.23
N GLN A 47 9.56 4.97 5.29
CA GLN A 47 10.66 4.07 5.61
C GLN A 47 10.25 2.58 5.65
N PRO A 48 9.11 2.17 6.25
CA PRO A 48 8.70 0.77 6.26
C PRO A 48 8.53 0.17 4.86
N LEU A 49 8.08 0.95 3.88
CA LEU A 49 7.96 0.48 2.48
C LEU A 49 9.34 0.29 1.84
N PHE A 50 10.29 1.20 2.12
CA PHE A 50 11.68 1.04 1.67
C PHE A 50 12.36 -0.15 2.33
N ASP A 51 12.12 -0.39 3.62
CA ASP A 51 12.68 -1.52 4.36
C ASP A 51 12.15 -2.85 3.80
N ASN A 52 10.85 -2.95 3.54
CA ASN A 52 10.25 -4.11 2.90
C ASN A 52 10.84 -4.36 1.49
N LEU A 53 11.02 -3.31 0.71
CA LEU A 53 11.65 -3.43 -0.61
C LEU A 53 13.10 -3.91 -0.50
N ASN A 54 13.85 -3.44 0.49
CA ASN A 54 15.21 -3.89 0.77
C ASN A 54 15.26 -5.36 1.19
N VAL A 55 14.28 -5.83 1.99
CA VAL A 55 14.15 -7.25 2.34
C VAL A 55 13.90 -8.09 1.08
N ILE A 56 13.00 -7.66 0.18
CA ILE A 56 12.76 -8.32 -1.09
C ILE A 56 14.06 -8.38 -1.92
N LYS A 57 14.75 -7.27 -2.07
CA LYS A 57 16.04 -7.22 -2.80
C LYS A 57 17.09 -8.14 -2.20
N SER A 58 17.16 -8.20 -0.88
CA SER A 58 18.13 -9.05 -0.16
C SER A 58 17.83 -10.54 -0.31
N SER A 59 16.57 -10.92 -0.49
CA SER A 59 16.16 -12.30 -0.73
C SER A 59 16.46 -12.78 -2.15
N LEU A 60 16.63 -11.85 -3.08
CA LEU A 60 17.05 -12.12 -4.46
C LEU A 60 18.58 -12.25 -4.48
N GLY A 61 19.12 -13.25 -5.16
CA GLY A 61 20.57 -13.40 -5.32
C GLY A 61 21.20 -12.18 -6.01
N GLN A 62 22.44 -11.82 -5.63
CA GLN A 62 23.16 -10.63 -6.15
C GLN A 62 23.24 -10.54 -7.67
N ASN A 63 23.18 -11.67 -8.37
CA ASN A 63 23.21 -11.74 -9.83
C ASN A 63 21.83 -12.01 -10.47
N SER A 64 20.75 -11.90 -9.68
CA SER A 64 19.39 -12.15 -10.15
C SER A 64 18.98 -11.11 -11.21
N SER A 65 18.31 -11.59 -12.26
CA SER A 65 17.64 -10.72 -13.23
C SER A 65 16.56 -9.85 -12.59
N ASP A 66 15.88 -10.40 -11.56
CA ASP A 66 14.78 -9.73 -10.88
C ASP A 66 15.30 -8.57 -10.02
N LEU A 67 16.46 -8.74 -9.35
CA LEU A 67 17.11 -7.64 -8.63
C LEU A 67 17.45 -6.48 -9.56
N ARG A 68 18.07 -6.79 -10.71
CA ARG A 68 18.42 -5.76 -11.72
C ARG A 68 17.17 -5.06 -12.26
N LEU A 69 16.09 -5.81 -12.50
CA LEU A 69 14.83 -5.26 -12.94
C LEU A 69 14.24 -4.27 -11.91
N ILE A 70 14.20 -4.64 -10.63
CA ILE A 70 13.72 -3.76 -9.55
C ILE A 70 14.55 -2.48 -9.48
N GLU A 71 15.88 -2.59 -9.57
CA GLU A 71 16.78 -1.43 -9.56
C GLU A 71 16.59 -0.51 -10.77
N GLU A 72 16.39 -1.10 -11.93
CA GLU A 72 16.08 -0.36 -13.15
C GLU A 72 14.72 0.36 -13.04
N MET A 73 13.68 -0.32 -12.57
CA MET A 73 12.36 0.27 -12.36
C MET A 73 12.39 1.44 -11.37
N GLN A 74 13.19 1.34 -10.30
CA GLN A 74 13.39 2.46 -9.38
C GLN A 74 14.11 3.63 -10.05
N LYS A 75 15.14 3.34 -10.82
CA LYS A 75 15.95 4.35 -11.53
C LYS A 75 15.16 5.06 -12.63
N THR A 76 14.29 4.35 -13.32
CA THR A 76 13.45 4.89 -14.41
C THR A 76 12.15 5.53 -13.90
N GLY A 77 11.85 5.42 -12.59
CA GLY A 77 10.60 5.91 -12.02
C GLY A 77 9.39 5.02 -12.29
N GLN A 78 9.59 3.81 -12.80
CA GLN A 78 8.51 2.83 -12.98
C GLN A 78 8.09 2.17 -11.66
N LEU A 79 8.95 2.19 -10.63
CA LEU A 79 8.63 1.79 -9.27
C LEU A 79 8.78 3.02 -8.36
N GLN A 80 7.66 3.50 -7.85
CA GLN A 80 7.60 4.68 -7.00
C GLN A 80 7.06 4.33 -5.61
N ILE A 81 7.62 4.98 -4.59
CA ILE A 81 7.11 4.92 -3.21
C ILE A 81 6.81 6.35 -2.78
N GLU A 82 5.54 6.63 -2.53
CA GLU A 82 5.07 7.98 -2.24
C GLU A 82 4.07 8.01 -1.08
N ALA A 83 3.97 9.16 -0.42
CA ALA A 83 2.87 9.37 0.49
C ALA A 83 1.57 9.57 -0.29
N LEU A 84 0.48 9.04 0.25
CA LEU A 84 -0.83 9.09 -0.39
C LEU A 84 -1.32 10.52 -0.66
N ALA A 85 -0.86 11.49 0.14
CA ALA A 85 -1.16 12.90 -0.07
C ALA A 85 -0.71 13.43 -1.45
N PHE A 86 0.39 12.90 -2.00
CA PHE A 86 0.93 13.30 -3.30
C PHE A 86 0.22 12.67 -4.50
N ILE A 87 -0.60 11.64 -4.26
CA ILE A 87 -1.40 10.99 -5.30
C ILE A 87 -2.69 11.76 -5.56
N ARG A 88 -3.12 12.58 -4.61
CA ARG A 88 -4.32 13.41 -4.77
C ARG A 88 -4.17 14.33 -5.96
N GLY A 89 -5.15 14.27 -6.90
CA GLY A 89 -5.13 15.08 -8.12
C GLY A 89 -4.47 14.43 -9.33
N ARG A 90 -3.74 13.32 -9.16
CA ARG A 90 -3.23 12.52 -10.30
C ARG A 90 -4.35 11.62 -10.85
N SER A 91 -4.32 11.38 -12.14
CA SER A 91 -5.05 10.29 -12.77
C SER A 91 -4.07 9.15 -12.97
N LEU A 92 -4.42 7.95 -12.50
CA LEU A 92 -3.59 6.76 -12.62
C LEU A 92 -4.08 5.96 -13.83
N THR A 93 -3.21 5.73 -14.81
CA THR A 93 -3.49 4.89 -15.98
C THR A 93 -2.41 3.84 -16.11
N ASP A 94 -2.79 2.62 -16.49
CA ASP A 94 -1.86 1.50 -16.62
C ASP A 94 -0.95 1.29 -15.41
N THR A 95 -1.46 1.62 -14.21
CA THR A 95 -0.72 1.63 -12.95
C THR A 95 -1.14 0.45 -12.06
N PHE A 96 -0.16 -0.24 -11.49
CA PHE A 96 -0.38 -1.15 -10.36
C PHE A 96 -0.17 -0.38 -9.05
N CYS A 97 -1.26 0.03 -8.44
CA CYS A 97 -1.24 0.87 -7.25
C CYS A 97 -1.51 0.03 -5.99
N ILE A 98 -0.57 0.04 -5.06
CA ILE A 98 -0.69 -0.62 -3.75
C ILE A 98 -0.83 0.45 -2.69
N ILE A 99 -1.95 0.43 -1.96
CA ILE A 99 -2.22 1.31 -0.82
C ILE A 99 -2.05 0.49 0.46
N ASP A 100 -0.98 0.75 1.17
CA ASP A 100 -0.67 0.10 2.45
C ASP A 100 -1.30 0.85 3.62
N GLU A 101 -1.56 0.15 4.75
CA GLU A 101 -2.21 0.70 5.96
C GLU A 101 -3.57 1.36 5.68
N ALA A 102 -4.36 0.78 4.79
CA ALA A 102 -5.61 1.36 4.32
C ALA A 102 -6.70 1.44 5.40
N GLN A 103 -6.58 0.72 6.53
CA GLN A 103 -7.47 0.84 7.68
C GLN A 103 -7.40 2.24 8.34
N ASN A 104 -6.33 2.99 8.07
CA ASN A 104 -6.16 4.35 8.57
C ASN A 104 -6.80 5.43 7.66
N LEU A 105 -7.48 5.02 6.61
CA LEU A 105 -8.21 5.91 5.71
C LEU A 105 -9.68 6.03 6.10
N THR A 106 -10.23 7.22 5.91
CA THR A 106 -11.67 7.44 5.96
C THR A 106 -12.37 6.87 4.72
N PRO A 107 -13.68 6.57 4.75
CA PRO A 107 -14.46 6.20 3.57
C PRO A 107 -14.37 7.21 2.43
N HIS A 108 -14.32 8.50 2.76
CA HIS A 108 -14.17 9.58 1.77
C HIS A 108 -12.80 9.53 1.07
N GLU A 109 -11.74 9.26 1.81
CA GLU A 109 -10.40 9.14 1.24
C GLU A 109 -10.29 7.92 0.33
N VAL A 110 -10.78 6.77 0.76
CA VAL A 110 -10.82 5.56 -0.08
C VAL A 110 -11.58 5.82 -1.38
N LYS A 111 -12.76 6.44 -1.30
CA LYS A 111 -13.53 6.83 -2.50
C LYS A 111 -12.71 7.76 -3.40
N THR A 112 -12.07 8.77 -2.82
CA THR A 112 -11.25 9.73 -3.56
C THR A 112 -10.10 9.05 -4.30
N ILE A 113 -9.45 8.05 -3.68
CA ILE A 113 -8.34 7.31 -4.28
C ILE A 113 -8.85 6.42 -5.41
N ILE A 114 -9.90 5.62 -5.17
CA ILE A 114 -10.42 4.68 -6.17
C ILE A 114 -10.89 5.43 -7.42
N THR A 115 -11.49 6.61 -7.27
CA THR A 115 -11.94 7.41 -8.41
C THR A 115 -10.80 8.02 -9.23
N ARG A 116 -9.54 7.83 -8.85
CA ARG A 116 -8.36 8.20 -9.65
C ARG A 116 -7.89 7.08 -10.58
N ALA A 117 -8.43 5.86 -10.41
CA ALA A 117 -8.11 4.76 -11.30
C ALA A 117 -8.63 5.07 -12.72
N GLY A 118 -7.72 5.19 -13.65
CA GLY A 118 -7.99 5.26 -15.08
C GLY A 118 -7.92 3.88 -15.72
N GLU A 119 -7.96 3.86 -17.04
CA GLU A 119 -7.88 2.64 -17.83
C GLU A 119 -6.60 1.84 -17.50
N GLY A 120 -6.71 0.51 -17.48
CA GLY A 120 -5.58 -0.39 -17.22
C GLY A 120 -5.07 -0.39 -15.77
N THR A 121 -5.64 0.42 -14.87
CA THR A 121 -5.17 0.50 -13.49
C THR A 121 -5.73 -0.63 -12.64
N LYS A 122 -4.85 -1.23 -11.83
CA LYS A 122 -5.20 -2.18 -10.78
C LYS A 122 -4.85 -1.60 -9.42
N MET A 123 -5.81 -1.59 -8.51
CA MET A 123 -5.61 -1.14 -7.14
C MET A 123 -5.65 -2.31 -6.17
N VAL A 124 -4.71 -2.30 -5.22
CA VAL A 124 -4.64 -3.25 -4.11
C VAL A 124 -4.60 -2.44 -2.82
N PHE A 125 -5.50 -2.74 -1.90
CA PHE A 125 -5.51 -2.15 -0.57
C PHE A 125 -5.09 -3.23 0.43
N THR A 126 -4.08 -2.93 1.22
CA THR A 126 -3.63 -3.79 2.32
C THR A 126 -3.87 -3.09 3.65
N GLY A 127 -4.18 -3.85 4.69
CA GLY A 127 -4.39 -3.28 6.02
C GLY A 127 -4.83 -4.31 7.04
N ASP A 128 -4.74 -3.92 8.30
CA ASP A 128 -5.15 -4.71 9.45
C ASP A 128 -6.18 -3.93 10.29
N LEU A 129 -7.41 -4.41 10.34
CA LEU A 129 -8.50 -3.76 11.10
C LEU A 129 -8.29 -3.79 12.64
N GLN A 130 -7.26 -4.49 13.12
CA GLN A 130 -6.87 -4.48 14.53
C GLN A 130 -5.80 -3.42 14.83
N GLN A 131 -5.13 -2.86 13.81
CA GLN A 131 -4.05 -1.90 13.92
C GLN A 131 -4.47 -0.53 13.36
N ILE A 132 -5.56 0.03 13.89
CA ILE A 132 -6.03 1.36 13.50
C ILE A 132 -5.34 2.41 14.37
N ASP A 133 -4.45 3.19 13.77
CA ASP A 133 -3.70 4.25 14.45
C ASP A 133 -4.43 5.61 14.42
N SER A 134 -5.40 5.77 13.51
CA SER A 134 -6.18 7.00 13.40
C SER A 134 -7.14 7.15 14.58
N PRO A 135 -7.05 8.24 15.38
CA PRO A 135 -7.85 8.41 16.59
C PRO A 135 -9.35 8.62 16.32
N TYR A 136 -9.74 8.83 15.07
CA TYR A 136 -11.12 9.10 14.66
C TYR A 136 -11.77 7.94 13.92
N LEU A 137 -11.08 6.80 13.80
CA LEU A 137 -11.56 5.62 13.09
C LEU A 137 -11.61 4.42 14.03
N ASP A 138 -12.55 3.54 13.77
CA ASP A 138 -12.70 2.25 14.42
C ASP A 138 -12.84 1.12 13.37
N ARG A 139 -13.08 -0.10 13.82
CA ARG A 139 -13.19 -1.27 12.93
C ARG A 139 -14.34 -1.17 11.93
N GLU A 140 -15.37 -0.41 12.22
CA GLU A 140 -16.57 -0.29 11.38
C GLU A 140 -16.57 0.98 10.54
N SER A 141 -16.00 2.07 11.06
CA SER A 141 -16.02 3.40 10.45
C SER A 141 -14.84 3.67 9.52
N ASN A 142 -13.82 2.80 9.48
CA ASN A 142 -12.68 3.00 8.60
C ASN A 142 -13.00 2.71 7.12
N GLY A 143 -12.21 3.32 6.24
CA GLY A 143 -12.43 3.25 4.79
C GLY A 143 -12.21 1.87 4.20
N LEU A 144 -11.31 1.06 4.74
CA LEU A 144 -11.06 -0.31 4.26
C LEU A 144 -12.28 -1.20 4.49
N ALA A 145 -12.81 -1.22 5.72
CA ALA A 145 -14.01 -1.99 6.07
C ALA A 145 -15.22 -1.51 5.24
N TYR A 146 -15.40 -0.20 5.13
CA TYR A 146 -16.46 0.39 4.32
C TYR A 146 -16.36 -0.03 2.84
N MET A 147 -15.17 -0.01 2.25
CA MET A 147 -14.94 -0.42 0.87
C MET A 147 -15.30 -1.90 0.67
N ILE A 148 -14.85 -2.76 1.58
CA ILE A 148 -15.14 -4.20 1.52
C ILE A 148 -16.65 -4.42 1.55
N ASP A 149 -17.37 -3.80 2.49
CA ASP A 149 -18.83 -3.92 2.60
C ASP A 149 -19.56 -3.48 1.31
N LYS A 150 -19.14 -2.36 0.72
CA LYS A 150 -19.84 -1.79 -0.45
C LYS A 150 -19.47 -2.43 -1.78
N MET A 151 -18.29 -3.00 -1.90
CA MET A 151 -17.80 -3.55 -3.16
C MET A 151 -17.86 -5.07 -3.23
N LEU A 152 -18.14 -5.74 -2.13
CA LEU A 152 -18.27 -7.19 -2.12
C LEU A 152 -19.39 -7.65 -3.08
N GLY A 153 -19.06 -8.63 -3.93
CA GLY A 153 -19.98 -9.14 -4.96
C GLY A 153 -19.91 -8.42 -6.30
N GLN A 154 -19.09 -7.36 -6.45
CA GLN A 154 -18.83 -6.74 -7.74
C GLN A 154 -17.79 -7.54 -8.53
N ASP A 155 -17.99 -7.71 -9.83
CA ASP A 155 -17.14 -8.54 -10.70
C ASP A 155 -15.67 -8.08 -10.78
N ILE A 156 -15.43 -6.79 -10.53
CA ILE A 156 -14.09 -6.18 -10.55
C ILE A 156 -13.44 -6.12 -9.17
N PHE A 157 -14.08 -6.66 -8.13
CA PHE A 157 -13.60 -6.59 -6.75
C PHE A 157 -13.34 -7.98 -6.18
N ALA A 158 -12.24 -8.13 -5.46
CA ALA A 158 -11.93 -9.33 -4.69
C ALA A 158 -11.42 -8.95 -3.30
N HIS A 159 -11.85 -9.68 -2.29
CA HIS A 159 -11.35 -9.56 -0.91
C HIS A 159 -10.76 -10.89 -0.44
N ILE A 160 -9.58 -10.81 0.16
CA ILE A 160 -8.89 -11.96 0.75
C ILE A 160 -8.55 -11.60 2.19
N ASN A 161 -9.01 -12.42 3.13
CA ASN A 161 -8.63 -12.31 4.54
C ASN A 161 -7.46 -13.27 4.83
N LEU A 162 -6.33 -12.72 5.28
CA LEU A 162 -5.16 -13.49 5.69
C LEU A 162 -5.28 -13.80 7.18
N VAL A 163 -5.53 -15.07 7.51
CA VAL A 163 -5.77 -15.52 8.89
C VAL A 163 -4.50 -15.90 9.65
N LYS A 164 -3.39 -16.16 8.94
CA LYS A 164 -2.13 -16.56 9.56
C LYS A 164 -1.12 -15.43 9.44
N GLY A 165 -0.62 -14.97 10.59
CA GLY A 165 0.50 -14.02 10.63
C GLY A 165 1.83 -14.76 10.41
N GLU A 166 2.71 -14.19 9.60
CA GLU A 166 4.09 -14.67 9.40
C GLU A 166 5.07 -13.75 10.17
N ARG A 167 4.77 -13.53 11.45
CA ARG A 167 5.58 -12.70 12.37
C ARG A 167 6.40 -13.58 13.31
N SER A 168 7.32 -12.96 14.07
CA SER A 168 8.07 -13.67 15.12
C SER A 168 7.14 -14.14 16.24
N GLN A 169 7.55 -15.20 16.97
CA GLN A 169 6.80 -15.68 18.14
C GLN A 169 6.48 -14.60 19.16
N LEU A 170 7.41 -13.67 19.39
CA LEU A 170 7.20 -12.54 20.29
C LEU A 170 6.08 -11.60 19.78
N SER A 171 6.07 -11.32 18.49
CA SER A 171 5.07 -10.45 17.88
C SER A 171 3.67 -11.09 17.89
N GLU A 172 3.59 -12.40 17.65
CA GLU A 172 2.35 -13.16 17.72
C GLU A 172 1.81 -13.19 19.16
N LEU A 173 2.70 -13.46 20.14
CA LEU A 173 2.33 -13.44 21.56
C LEU A 173 1.82 -12.07 22.00
N ALA A 174 2.51 -10.99 21.62
CA ALA A 174 2.11 -9.63 21.95
C ALA A 174 0.75 -9.27 21.34
N SER A 175 0.52 -9.63 20.08
CA SER A 175 -0.75 -9.37 19.38
C SER A 175 -1.95 -10.11 19.99
N ASN A 176 -1.71 -11.25 20.69
CA ASN A 176 -2.76 -12.04 21.34
C ASN A 176 -3.02 -11.65 22.79
N LEU A 177 -2.07 -11.01 23.47
CA LEU A 177 -2.13 -10.72 24.90
C LEU A 177 -2.31 -9.24 25.22
N LEU A 178 -1.96 -8.34 24.33
CA LEU A 178 -2.02 -6.88 24.50
C LEU A 178 -3.06 -6.25 23.60
#